data_c5b90af9458b2b3bb4fde969a94b24bf
#
_entry.id   c5b90af9458b2b3bb4fde969a94b24bf
#
_cell.length_a   1.000
_cell.length_b   1.000
_cell.length_c   1.000
_cell.angle_alpha   90.00
_cell.angle_beta   90.00
_cell.angle_gamma   90.00
#
_symmetry.space_group_name_H-M   'P 1'
#
loop_
_entity.id
_entity.type
_entity.pdbx_description
1 polymer ?
#
loop_
_entity_poly.entity_id
_entity_poly.type
_entity_poly.pdbx_seq_one_letter_code
_entity_poly.pdbx_strand_id
1 'polypeptide(L)'
;AATVRANQIAVGTGSNTYTLAGVSSAASNAAQTGPLRFVTTDQAGNLGTSSFDPASVQILDGRVGALENRVGALGNSVANLQRDVRRGYEGTAIALAMAGASLPDNKRFAVCANFGTFRGENGFAATAAIRLNEYSFLHGGIGVGTSRGGVGGRAGITFAW
;
A
#
# COMPACT_ATOMS: atom_id res chain seq x y z
N ALA A 1 25.80 -11.13 -52.91
CA ALA A 1 24.36 -11.33 -52.73
C ALA A 1 23.67 -11.21 -54.10
N ALA A 2 22.70 -12.10 -54.37
CA ALA A 2 21.88 -12.00 -55.58
C ALA A 2 20.61 -11.17 -55.24
N THR A 3 20.27 -10.23 -56.12
CA THR A 3 19.00 -9.51 -56.01
C THR A 3 17.87 -10.39 -56.55
N VAL A 4 16.75 -10.43 -55.83
CA VAL A 4 15.55 -11.20 -56.18
C VAL A 4 14.34 -10.34 -56.54
N ARG A 5 14.49 -9.02 -56.43
CA ARG A 5 13.44 -8.03 -56.73
C ARG A 5 13.98 -6.86 -57.52
N ALA A 6 13.13 -6.24 -58.37
CA ALA A 6 13.48 -4.98 -59.04
C ALA A 6 13.80 -3.89 -57.98
N ASN A 7 14.77 -3.04 -58.27
CA ASN A 7 15.25 -1.93 -57.42
C ASN A 7 15.78 -2.35 -56.05
N GLN A 8 16.21 -3.62 -55.89
CA GLN A 8 16.87 -4.13 -54.68
C GLN A 8 18.37 -3.86 -54.75
N ILE A 9 18.94 -3.33 -53.66
CA ILE A 9 20.38 -3.29 -53.45
C ILE A 9 20.70 -4.37 -52.39
N ALA A 10 21.40 -5.42 -52.79
CA ALA A 10 21.82 -6.48 -51.87
C ALA A 10 23.32 -6.32 -51.55
N VAL A 11 23.65 -6.23 -50.28
CA VAL A 11 25.00 -6.04 -49.80
C VAL A 11 25.41 -7.25 -48.97
N GLY A 12 26.51 -7.93 -49.39
CA GLY A 12 27.09 -9.04 -48.66
C GLY A 12 26.36 -10.39 -48.83
N THR A 13 26.67 -11.31 -47.93
CA THR A 13 26.11 -12.68 -47.86
C THR A 13 25.68 -12.97 -46.42
N GLY A 14 25.06 -14.14 -46.15
CA GLY A 14 24.63 -14.56 -44.83
C GLY A 14 25.74 -14.71 -43.78
N SER A 15 27.01 -14.75 -44.23
CA SER A 15 28.19 -14.86 -43.36
C SER A 15 28.93 -13.54 -43.11
N ASN A 16 28.48 -12.43 -43.72
CA ASN A 16 29.11 -11.13 -43.52
C ASN A 16 28.65 -10.45 -42.22
N THR A 17 29.59 -9.74 -41.59
CA THR A 17 29.30 -8.76 -40.58
C THR A 17 29.35 -7.35 -41.20
N TYR A 18 28.52 -6.42 -40.71
CA TYR A 18 28.43 -5.08 -41.26
C TYR A 18 28.80 -4.04 -40.21
N THR A 19 29.76 -3.17 -40.54
CA THR A 19 30.13 -2.03 -39.73
C THR A 19 29.84 -0.76 -40.52
N LEU A 20 28.92 0.05 -40.02
CA LEU A 20 28.61 1.35 -40.59
C LEU A 20 29.31 2.44 -39.76
N ALA A 21 30.59 2.71 -40.12
CA ALA A 21 31.39 3.71 -39.44
C ALA A 21 30.71 5.11 -39.49
N GLY A 22 30.68 5.79 -38.39
CA GLY A 22 30.16 7.15 -38.33
C GLY A 22 28.63 7.27 -38.08
N VAL A 23 27.90 6.15 -38.04
CA VAL A 23 26.44 6.20 -37.73
C VAL A 23 26.13 6.91 -36.42
N SER A 24 26.97 6.72 -35.40
CA SER A 24 26.83 7.37 -34.08
C SER A 24 27.63 8.68 -33.95
N SER A 25 28.20 9.22 -35.04
CA SER A 25 28.96 10.46 -34.98
C SER A 25 28.07 11.67 -34.71
N ALA A 26 28.66 12.72 -34.10
CA ALA A 26 27.94 13.98 -33.87
C ALA A 26 27.42 14.59 -35.21
N ALA A 27 28.18 14.45 -36.29
CA ALA A 27 27.79 14.94 -37.61
C ALA A 27 26.57 14.15 -38.18
N SER A 28 26.54 12.82 -38.05
CA SER A 28 25.40 12.00 -38.45
C SER A 28 24.14 12.34 -37.64
N ASN A 29 24.30 12.51 -36.33
CA ASN A 29 23.16 12.87 -35.46
C ASN A 29 22.65 14.26 -35.76
N ALA A 30 23.53 15.24 -36.02
CA ALA A 30 23.13 16.60 -36.40
C ALA A 30 22.46 16.71 -37.78
N ALA A 31 22.72 15.79 -38.69
CA ALA A 31 22.10 15.72 -40.01
C ALA A 31 20.70 15.10 -39.99
N GLN A 32 20.31 14.46 -38.90
CA GLN A 32 18.95 13.90 -38.76
C GLN A 32 17.92 15.00 -38.56
N THR A 33 16.85 14.99 -39.35
CA THR A 33 15.74 15.94 -39.25
C THR A 33 14.42 15.19 -39.20
N GLY A 34 13.47 15.71 -38.42
CA GLY A 34 12.16 15.12 -38.26
C GLY A 34 12.09 14.02 -37.23
N PRO A 35 10.98 13.29 -37.15
CA PRO A 35 10.79 12.23 -36.16
C PRO A 35 11.73 11.06 -36.42
N LEU A 36 12.49 10.66 -35.41
CA LEU A 36 13.39 9.51 -35.47
C LEU A 36 12.59 8.20 -35.44
N ARG A 37 13.17 7.15 -36.06
CA ARG A 37 12.59 5.81 -36.12
C ARG A 37 13.65 4.76 -35.85
N PHE A 38 13.25 3.63 -35.26
CA PHE A 38 14.12 2.47 -35.15
C PHE A 38 14.23 1.77 -36.50
N VAL A 39 15.44 1.40 -36.89
CA VAL A 39 15.67 0.51 -38.03
C VAL A 39 15.36 -0.92 -37.60
N THR A 40 14.59 -1.62 -38.40
CA THR A 40 14.22 -3.02 -38.19
C THR A 40 14.76 -3.86 -39.33
N THR A 41 14.96 -5.15 -39.10
CA THR A 41 15.30 -6.14 -40.13
C THR A 41 14.41 -7.36 -39.98
N ASP A 42 14.05 -7.99 -41.09
CA ASP A 42 13.40 -9.29 -41.11
C ASP A 42 14.42 -10.44 -41.17
N GLN A 43 13.93 -11.69 -41.16
CA GLN A 43 14.76 -12.88 -41.25
C GLN A 43 15.53 -12.98 -42.58
N ALA A 44 15.04 -12.35 -43.64
CA ALA A 44 15.71 -12.31 -44.94
C ALA A 44 16.75 -11.18 -45.04
N GLY A 45 16.90 -10.36 -44.01
CA GLY A 45 17.84 -9.24 -43.97
C GLY A 45 17.30 -7.96 -44.60
N ASN A 46 16.03 -7.86 -44.94
CA ASN A 46 15.46 -6.63 -45.44
C ASN A 46 15.38 -5.59 -44.35
N LEU A 47 15.82 -4.36 -44.64
CA LEU A 47 15.74 -3.24 -43.71
C LEU A 47 14.42 -2.47 -43.87
N GLY A 48 13.86 -2.10 -42.76
CA GLY A 48 12.68 -1.24 -42.68
C GLY A 48 12.77 -0.30 -41.52
N THR A 49 11.71 0.45 -41.27
CA THR A 49 11.60 1.29 -40.06
C THR A 49 10.38 0.89 -39.26
N SER A 50 10.52 0.87 -37.95
CA SER A 50 9.40 0.66 -37.02
C SER A 50 8.44 1.85 -37.04
N SER A 51 7.14 1.59 -36.86
CA SER A 51 6.15 2.62 -36.53
C SER A 51 6.30 3.11 -35.10
N PHE A 52 7.03 2.36 -34.26
CA PHE A 52 7.34 2.71 -32.89
C PHE A 52 8.50 3.70 -32.87
N ASP A 53 8.31 4.89 -32.32
CA ASP A 53 9.35 5.92 -32.28
C ASP A 53 10.09 5.95 -30.93
N PRO A 54 11.35 6.45 -30.87
CA PRO A 54 12.11 6.56 -29.63
C PRO A 54 11.44 7.42 -28.57
N ALA A 55 10.65 8.42 -28.94
CA ALA A 55 9.95 9.30 -27.98
C ALA A 55 8.88 8.53 -27.18
N SER A 56 8.25 7.53 -27.79
CA SER A 56 7.26 6.68 -27.10
C SER A 56 7.91 5.85 -25.96
N VAL A 57 9.19 5.51 -26.06
CA VAL A 57 9.94 4.81 -25.01
C VAL A 57 10.08 5.70 -23.76
N GLN A 58 10.41 6.97 -23.95
CA GLN A 58 10.53 7.93 -22.83
C GLN A 58 9.18 8.16 -22.15
N ILE A 59 8.09 8.21 -22.91
CA ILE A 59 6.74 8.32 -22.35
C ILE A 59 6.40 7.07 -21.52
N LEU A 60 6.74 5.88 -22.00
CA LEU A 60 6.54 4.63 -21.27
C LEU A 60 7.36 4.58 -19.99
N ASP A 61 8.63 4.97 -20.03
CA ASP A 61 9.51 5.05 -18.86
C ASP A 61 8.93 5.99 -17.79
N GLY A 62 8.49 7.19 -18.20
CA GLY A 62 7.81 8.11 -17.30
C GLY A 62 6.50 7.56 -16.69
N ARG A 63 5.73 6.78 -17.45
CA ARG A 63 4.52 6.11 -16.96
C ARG A 63 4.84 4.99 -15.98
N VAL A 64 5.90 4.22 -16.24
CA VAL A 64 6.38 3.17 -15.32
C VAL A 64 6.81 3.80 -14.00
N GLY A 65 7.64 4.84 -14.01
CA GLY A 65 8.04 5.55 -12.80
C GLY A 65 6.86 6.12 -11.99
N ALA A 66 5.85 6.65 -12.68
CA ALA A 66 4.62 7.13 -12.03
C ALA A 66 3.83 5.97 -11.38
N LEU A 67 3.76 4.81 -12.02
CA LEU A 67 3.11 3.62 -11.47
C LEU A 67 3.86 3.08 -10.25
N GLU A 68 5.18 3.02 -10.28
CA GLU A 68 6.01 2.59 -9.16
C GLU A 68 5.80 3.48 -7.93
N ASN A 69 5.77 4.80 -8.13
CA ASN A 69 5.46 5.75 -7.05
C ASN A 69 4.06 5.52 -6.45
N ARG A 70 3.06 5.24 -7.29
CA ARG A 70 1.69 4.94 -6.82
C ARG A 70 1.62 3.62 -6.06
N VAL A 71 2.32 2.59 -6.51
CA VAL A 71 2.42 1.31 -5.80
C VAL A 71 3.09 1.50 -4.44
N GLY A 72 4.16 2.29 -4.37
CA GLY A 72 4.82 2.64 -3.10
C GLY A 72 3.89 3.38 -2.13
N ALA A 73 3.13 4.36 -2.61
CA ALA A 73 2.14 5.10 -1.81
C ALA A 73 1.02 4.18 -1.30
N LEU A 74 0.53 3.26 -2.14
CA LEU A 74 -0.45 2.24 -1.75
C LEU A 74 0.09 1.32 -0.66
N GLY A 75 1.34 0.85 -0.79
CA GLY A 75 2.01 0.04 0.23
C GLY A 75 2.05 0.73 1.60
N ASN A 76 2.41 2.01 1.63
CA ASN A 76 2.40 2.82 2.84
C ASN A 76 0.98 2.97 3.43
N SER A 77 -0.02 3.18 2.59
CA SER A 77 -1.42 3.28 3.02
C SER A 77 -1.93 1.98 3.64
N VAL A 78 -1.61 0.83 3.04
CA VAL A 78 -1.95 -0.49 3.57
C VAL A 78 -1.28 -0.72 4.93
N ALA A 79 0.00 -0.37 5.08
CA ALA A 79 0.71 -0.50 6.35
C ALA A 79 0.09 0.39 7.46
N ASN A 80 -0.38 1.58 7.11
CA ASN A 80 -1.09 2.46 8.04
C ASN A 80 -2.44 1.86 8.46
N LEU A 81 -3.24 1.39 7.48
CA LEU A 81 -4.51 0.73 7.74
C LEU A 81 -4.36 -0.50 8.65
N GLN A 82 -3.35 -1.32 8.42
CA GLN A 82 -3.06 -2.47 9.29
C GLN A 82 -2.78 -2.05 10.73
N ARG A 83 -2.06 -0.95 10.94
CA ARG A 83 -1.81 -0.39 12.27
C ARG A 83 -3.09 0.11 12.93
N ASP A 84 -3.95 0.79 12.18
CA ASP A 84 -5.20 1.32 12.70
C ASP A 84 -6.22 0.22 13.02
N VAL A 85 -6.29 -0.82 12.19
CA VAL A 85 -7.11 -2.01 12.47
C VAL A 85 -6.67 -2.69 13.78
N ARG A 86 -5.36 -2.85 14.00
CA ARG A 86 -4.85 -3.43 15.26
C ARG A 86 -5.13 -2.53 16.46
N ARG A 87 -5.06 -1.19 16.32
CA ARG A 87 -5.51 -0.25 17.36
C ARG A 87 -6.99 -0.42 17.67
N GLY A 88 -7.81 -0.65 16.65
CA GLY A 88 -9.23 -0.98 16.82
C GLY A 88 -9.44 -2.27 17.60
N TYR A 89 -8.63 -3.31 17.35
CA TYR A 89 -8.69 -4.56 18.11
C TYR A 89 -8.27 -4.37 19.57
N GLU A 90 -7.23 -3.57 19.83
CA GLU A 90 -6.83 -3.21 21.19
C GLU A 90 -7.94 -2.41 21.90
N GLY A 91 -8.56 -1.43 21.23
CA GLY A 91 -9.72 -0.70 21.74
C GLY A 91 -10.89 -1.64 22.09
N THR A 92 -11.15 -2.64 21.27
CA THR A 92 -12.16 -3.68 21.55
C THR A 92 -11.78 -4.51 22.78
N ALA A 93 -10.52 -4.92 22.92
CA ALA A 93 -10.04 -5.65 24.11
C ALA A 93 -10.18 -4.81 25.39
N ILE A 94 -9.89 -3.50 25.33
CA ILE A 94 -10.11 -2.56 26.43
C ILE A 94 -11.62 -2.47 26.77
N ALA A 95 -12.48 -2.36 25.77
CA ALA A 95 -13.93 -2.30 25.98
C ALA A 95 -14.48 -3.58 26.63
N LEU A 96 -13.98 -4.75 26.24
CA LEU A 96 -14.29 -6.04 26.86
C LEU A 96 -13.82 -6.09 28.32
N ALA A 97 -12.62 -5.60 28.60
CA ALA A 97 -12.11 -5.50 29.96
C ALA A 97 -12.97 -4.59 30.83
N MET A 98 -13.52 -3.50 30.27
CA MET A 98 -14.38 -2.56 31.01
C MET A 98 -15.82 -3.06 31.21
N ALA A 99 -16.22 -4.19 30.62
CA ALA A 99 -17.63 -4.65 30.63
C ALA A 99 -18.10 -5.21 32.00
N GLY A 100 -17.26 -5.34 33.00
CA GLY A 100 -17.48 -6.24 34.15
C GLY A 100 -17.62 -5.63 35.55
N ALA A 101 -18.19 -4.43 35.73
CA ALA A 101 -18.46 -3.96 37.09
C ALA A 101 -19.84 -4.48 37.58
N SER A 102 -19.83 -5.41 38.52
CA SER A 102 -21.03 -5.87 39.26
C SER A 102 -21.02 -5.30 40.67
N LEU A 103 -22.13 -4.76 41.12
CA LEU A 103 -22.32 -4.27 42.48
C LEU A 103 -23.27 -5.18 43.23
N PRO A 104 -22.80 -5.96 44.24
CA PRO A 104 -23.70 -6.79 45.06
C PRO A 104 -24.75 -5.97 45.80
N ASP A 105 -25.94 -6.57 46.05
CA ASP A 105 -27.10 -5.85 46.58
C ASP A 105 -26.87 -5.22 47.94
N ASN A 106 -26.05 -5.84 48.77
CA ASN A 106 -25.74 -5.37 50.14
C ASN A 106 -24.53 -4.46 50.23
N LYS A 107 -23.95 -4.03 49.07
CA LYS A 107 -22.75 -3.18 49.01
C LYS A 107 -23.07 -1.84 48.37
N ARG A 108 -22.40 -0.81 48.85
CA ARG A 108 -22.54 0.56 48.29
C ARG A 108 -21.46 0.92 47.29
N PHE A 109 -20.36 0.20 47.30
CA PHE A 109 -19.20 0.47 46.43
C PHE A 109 -18.53 -0.82 46.01
N ALA A 110 -18.11 -0.89 44.77
CA ALA A 110 -17.31 -1.97 44.21
C ALA A 110 -16.22 -1.42 43.27
N VAL A 111 -15.07 -2.08 43.31
CA VAL A 111 -13.97 -1.86 42.34
C VAL A 111 -13.59 -3.21 41.76
N CYS A 112 -13.43 -3.27 40.45
CA CYS A 112 -13.01 -4.47 39.75
C CYS A 112 -11.79 -4.17 38.88
N ALA A 113 -10.87 -5.14 38.80
CA ALA A 113 -9.80 -5.16 37.83
C ALA A 113 -10.05 -6.31 36.84
N ASN A 114 -10.05 -6.01 35.56
CA ASN A 114 -10.44 -6.94 34.55
C ASN A 114 -9.41 -6.99 33.41
N PHE A 115 -9.38 -8.12 32.72
CA PHE A 115 -8.58 -8.36 31.53
C PHE A 115 -9.51 -8.70 30.38
N GLY A 116 -9.20 -8.15 29.19
CA GLY A 116 -9.90 -8.47 27.95
C GLY A 116 -8.90 -8.76 26.84
N THR A 117 -9.26 -9.66 25.96
CA THR A 117 -8.48 -9.98 24.77
C THR A 117 -9.35 -10.05 23.54
N PHE A 118 -8.84 -9.56 22.41
CA PHE A 118 -9.54 -9.63 21.13
C PHE A 118 -8.53 -9.69 19.98
N ARG A 119 -8.60 -10.76 19.18
CA ARG A 119 -7.75 -10.99 17.99
C ARG A 119 -6.24 -10.80 18.25
N GLY A 120 -5.78 -11.27 19.42
CA GLY A 120 -4.35 -11.21 19.82
C GLY A 120 -3.91 -9.90 20.44
N GLU A 121 -4.78 -8.88 20.52
CA GLU A 121 -4.54 -7.66 21.29
C GLU A 121 -5.19 -7.78 22.69
N ASN A 122 -4.57 -7.13 23.68
CA ASN A 122 -4.96 -7.26 25.08
C ASN A 122 -5.22 -5.91 25.71
N GLY A 123 -6.13 -5.88 26.69
CA GLY A 123 -6.44 -4.70 27.47
C GLY A 123 -6.65 -5.05 28.96
N PHE A 124 -6.26 -4.14 29.82
CA PHE A 124 -6.58 -4.16 31.24
C PHE A 124 -7.50 -2.99 31.56
N ALA A 125 -8.42 -3.19 32.49
CA ALA A 125 -9.29 -2.13 32.94
C ALA A 125 -9.51 -2.19 34.45
N ALA A 126 -9.61 -1.01 35.06
CA ALA A 126 -10.15 -0.81 36.39
C ALA A 126 -11.54 -0.18 36.26
N THR A 127 -12.53 -0.79 36.89
CA THR A 127 -13.91 -0.31 36.89
C THR A 127 -14.39 -0.12 38.31
N ALA A 128 -15.28 0.86 38.54
CA ALA A 128 -15.87 1.13 39.82
C ALA A 128 -17.39 1.35 39.70
N ALA A 129 -18.11 0.97 40.71
CA ALA A 129 -19.54 1.24 40.82
C ALA A 129 -19.89 1.75 42.22
N ILE A 130 -20.80 2.73 42.31
CA ILE A 130 -21.31 3.27 43.58
C ILE A 130 -22.83 3.34 43.54
N ARG A 131 -23.49 2.80 44.55
CA ARG A 131 -24.93 2.86 44.73
C ARG A 131 -25.33 4.21 45.30
N LEU A 132 -26.17 4.92 44.56
CA LEU A 132 -26.74 6.19 44.98
C LEU A 132 -27.97 6.00 45.87
N ASN A 133 -28.87 5.10 45.44
CA ASN A 133 -30.07 4.68 46.18
C ASN A 133 -30.48 3.26 45.77
N GLU A 134 -31.63 2.79 46.26
CA GLU A 134 -32.15 1.45 45.94
C GLU A 134 -32.37 1.20 44.46
N TYR A 135 -32.64 2.26 43.69
CA TYR A 135 -33.02 2.20 42.26
C TYR A 135 -31.93 2.70 41.32
N SER A 136 -30.81 3.21 41.83
CA SER A 136 -29.80 3.80 40.94
C SER A 136 -28.37 3.59 41.42
N PHE A 137 -27.49 3.33 40.47
CA PHE A 137 -26.06 3.32 40.72
C PHE A 137 -25.26 3.94 39.57
N LEU A 138 -24.20 4.62 39.93
CA LEU A 138 -23.21 5.19 39.01
C LEU A 138 -22.10 4.18 38.83
N HIS A 139 -21.61 4.02 37.60
CA HIS A 139 -20.48 3.17 37.30
C HIS A 139 -19.58 3.81 36.25
N GLY A 140 -18.31 3.43 36.27
CA GLY A 140 -17.34 3.91 35.32
C GLY A 140 -16.06 3.09 35.36
N GLY A 141 -15.17 3.37 34.45
CA GLY A 141 -13.90 2.69 34.39
C GLY A 141 -12.95 3.31 33.38
N ILE A 142 -11.69 2.98 33.55
CA ILE A 142 -10.61 3.29 32.62
C ILE A 142 -9.90 2.00 32.25
N GLY A 143 -9.44 1.92 31.01
CA GLY A 143 -8.70 0.78 30.54
C GLY A 143 -7.53 1.19 29.66
N VAL A 144 -6.51 0.35 29.62
CA VAL A 144 -5.27 0.55 28.87
C VAL A 144 -4.97 -0.67 28.02
N GLY A 145 -4.49 -0.45 26.81
CA GLY A 145 -3.97 -1.50 25.96
C GLY A 145 -2.50 -1.80 26.26
N THR A 146 -2.10 -3.03 26.02
CA THR A 146 -0.74 -3.49 26.35
C THR A 146 0.26 -3.35 25.22
N SER A 147 -0.21 -3.24 23.98
CA SER A 147 0.66 -3.35 22.80
C SER A 147 0.87 -2.00 22.09
N ARG A 148 -0.12 -1.12 22.10
CA ARG A 148 -0.12 0.13 21.31
C ARG A 148 -0.44 1.37 22.13
N GLY A 149 -0.57 1.22 23.46
CA GLY A 149 -0.82 2.32 24.37
C GLY A 149 -2.20 2.95 24.23
N GLY A 150 -3.18 2.21 23.70
CA GLY A 150 -4.56 2.65 23.65
C GLY A 150 -5.12 2.87 25.06
N VAL A 151 -5.87 3.97 25.25
CA VAL A 151 -6.56 4.27 26.49
C VAL A 151 -8.04 4.41 26.17
N GLY A 152 -8.89 3.79 27.00
CA GLY A 152 -10.34 3.89 26.91
C GLY A 152 -10.95 4.26 28.25
N GLY A 153 -12.13 4.87 28.22
CA GLY A 153 -12.88 5.19 29.43
C GLY A 153 -14.38 5.04 29.19
N ARG A 154 -15.12 4.72 30.25
CA ARG A 154 -16.59 4.72 30.25
C ARG A 154 -17.13 5.31 31.53
N ALA A 155 -18.29 5.92 31.44
CA ALA A 155 -19.10 6.31 32.58
C ALA A 155 -20.56 6.04 32.25
N GLY A 156 -21.34 5.70 33.24
CA GLY A 156 -22.77 5.42 33.07
C GLY A 156 -23.52 5.45 34.39
N ILE A 157 -24.81 5.60 34.28
CA ILE A 157 -25.75 5.47 35.39
C ILE A 157 -26.78 4.40 35.00
N THR A 158 -27.14 3.56 35.97
CA THR A 158 -28.18 2.56 35.80
C THR A 158 -29.33 2.86 36.74
N PHE A 159 -30.54 2.78 36.23
CA PHE A 159 -31.78 2.85 37.01
C PHE A 159 -32.45 1.46 36.92
N ALA A 160 -32.95 0.96 38.06
CA ALA A 160 -33.70 -0.28 38.19
C ALA A 160 -35.01 0.03 38.94
N TRP A 161 -36.10 -0.63 38.54
CA TRP A 161 -37.42 -0.46 39.16
C TRP A 161 -38.14 -1.81 39.31
#